data_e34b6c39afa7812a4fa02d645d3d4f25
#
_entry.id   e34b6c39afa7812a4fa02d645d3d4f25
#
_cell.length_a   1.000
_cell.length_b   1.000
_cell.length_c   1.000
_cell.angle_alpha   90.00
_cell.angle_beta   90.00
_cell.angle_gamma   90.00
#
_symmetry.space_group_name_H-M   'P 1'
#
loop_
_entity.id
_entity.type
_entity.pdbx_description
1 polymer ?
#
loop_
_entity_poly.entity_id
_entity_poly.type
_entity_poly.pdbx_seq_one_letter_code
_entity_poly.pdbx_strand_id
1 'polypeptide(L)'
;MAEILLHPNPLLRCPATPVLDFDGALMRLIATMREVLDRTPHGLALAANQIGRRAAVFYIHPRVLDQVDVQRAHLHGVPEVFVNPRVVPLLDDAELHDAPEGCLSFPGAAPQIRAASNVRVQAYNEHGESFTFE
;
A
#
# COMPACT_ATOMS: atom_id res chain seq x y z
N MET A 1 -16.35 6.27 -12.24
CA MET A 1 -15.79 6.48 -10.90
C MET A 1 -15.25 5.15 -10.37
N ALA A 2 -13.99 5.13 -9.93
CA ALA A 2 -13.39 3.90 -9.42
C ALA A 2 -13.96 3.53 -8.06
N GLU A 3 -14.18 2.24 -7.84
CA GLU A 3 -14.69 1.70 -6.60
C GLU A 3 -13.77 0.60 -6.09
N ILE A 4 -13.71 0.44 -4.76
CA ILE A 4 -12.92 -0.61 -4.13
C ILE A 4 -13.60 -1.95 -4.36
N LEU A 5 -12.87 -2.89 -4.98
CA LEU A 5 -13.35 -4.24 -5.20
C LEU A 5 -13.38 -5.01 -3.88
N LEU A 6 -14.41 -5.82 -3.71
CA LEU A 6 -14.60 -6.62 -2.50
C LEU A 6 -14.31 -8.09 -2.77
N HIS A 7 -13.79 -8.79 -1.76
CA HIS A 7 -13.66 -10.24 -1.79
C HIS A 7 -15.03 -10.88 -2.09
N PRO A 8 -15.15 -11.87 -2.94
CA PRO A 8 -14.09 -12.67 -3.60
C PRO A 8 -13.79 -12.29 -5.06
N ASN A 9 -13.82 -11.02 -5.41
CA ASN A 9 -13.52 -10.60 -6.78
C ASN A 9 -12.16 -11.15 -7.23
N PRO A 10 -12.07 -11.90 -8.35
CA PRO A 10 -10.84 -12.56 -8.76
C PRO A 10 -9.70 -11.59 -9.11
N LEU A 11 -10.00 -10.34 -9.45
CA LEU A 11 -8.96 -9.35 -9.73
C LEU A 11 -8.08 -9.05 -8.51
N LEU A 12 -8.60 -9.27 -7.28
CA LEU A 12 -7.83 -9.09 -6.06
C LEU A 12 -6.68 -10.09 -5.93
N ARG A 13 -6.75 -11.21 -6.65
CA ARG A 13 -5.75 -12.28 -6.61
C ARG A 13 -4.86 -12.31 -7.85
N CYS A 14 -5.10 -11.44 -8.81
CA CYS A 14 -4.27 -11.37 -10.02
C CYS A 14 -2.93 -10.72 -9.69
N PRO A 15 -1.81 -11.31 -10.14
CA PRO A 15 -0.50 -10.68 -9.98
C PRO A 15 -0.48 -9.31 -10.66
N ALA A 16 0.15 -8.35 -10.01
CA ALA A 16 0.32 -7.03 -10.58
C ALA A 16 1.37 -7.06 -11.70
N THR A 17 1.16 -6.21 -12.70
CA THR A 17 2.12 -6.03 -13.80
C THR A 17 3.07 -4.90 -13.45
N PRO A 18 4.40 -5.09 -13.59
CA PRO A 18 5.35 -4.01 -13.34
C PRO A 18 5.06 -2.78 -14.21
N VAL A 19 5.23 -1.61 -13.62
CA VAL A 19 5.12 -0.35 -14.35
C VAL A 19 6.42 -0.13 -15.10
N LEU A 20 6.33 0.05 -16.42
CA LEU A 20 7.48 0.28 -17.28
C LEU A 20 7.65 1.75 -17.65
N ASP A 21 6.55 2.49 -17.72
CA ASP A 21 6.55 3.89 -18.15
C ASP A 21 6.03 4.78 -17.00
N PHE A 22 6.85 5.76 -16.61
CA PHE A 22 6.48 6.75 -15.60
C PHE A 22 5.93 7.96 -16.31
N ASP A 23 4.71 7.81 -16.81
CA ASP A 23 4.06 8.73 -17.75
C ASP A 23 2.74 9.28 -17.20
N GLY A 24 1.98 9.98 -18.06
CA GLY A 24 0.69 10.54 -17.68
C GLY A 24 -0.35 9.50 -17.27
N ALA A 25 -0.28 8.29 -17.82
CA ALA A 25 -1.20 7.20 -17.43
C ALA A 25 -0.95 6.79 -15.99
N LEU A 26 0.32 6.69 -15.57
CA LEU A 26 0.68 6.40 -14.18
C LEU A 26 0.20 7.53 -13.26
N MET A 27 0.40 8.77 -13.65
CA MET A 27 -0.04 9.91 -12.84
C MET A 27 -1.56 9.93 -12.67
N ARG A 28 -2.32 9.57 -13.71
CA ARG A 28 -3.78 9.49 -13.64
C ARG A 28 -4.23 8.34 -12.72
N LEU A 29 -3.53 7.19 -12.78
CA LEU A 29 -3.82 6.08 -11.88
C LEU A 29 -3.61 6.49 -10.42
N ILE A 30 -2.49 7.11 -10.11
CA ILE A 30 -2.18 7.57 -8.76
C ILE A 30 -3.21 8.58 -8.28
N ALA A 31 -3.61 9.52 -9.14
CA ALA A 31 -4.65 10.49 -8.81
C ALA A 31 -5.98 9.81 -8.51
N THR A 32 -6.34 8.78 -9.27
CA THR A 32 -7.55 7.99 -9.03
C THR A 32 -7.48 7.26 -7.69
N MET A 33 -6.35 6.64 -7.39
CA MET A 33 -6.16 5.94 -6.12
C MET A 33 -6.27 6.90 -4.93
N ARG A 34 -5.66 8.07 -5.05
CA ARG A 34 -5.73 9.11 -4.02
C ARG A 34 -7.16 9.57 -3.80
N GLU A 35 -7.90 9.80 -4.88
CA GLU A 35 -9.29 10.22 -4.82
C GLU A 35 -10.18 9.16 -4.14
N VAL A 36 -10.00 7.89 -4.50
CA VAL A 36 -10.76 6.79 -3.89
C VAL A 36 -10.51 6.74 -2.38
N LEU A 37 -9.25 6.86 -1.98
CA LEU A 37 -8.90 6.75 -0.57
C LEU A 37 -9.33 7.99 0.22
N ASP A 38 -9.28 9.18 -0.41
CA ASP A 38 -9.78 10.42 0.20
C ASP A 38 -11.28 10.31 0.54
N ARG A 39 -12.04 9.58 -0.29
CA ARG A 39 -13.49 9.37 -0.08
C ARG A 39 -13.79 8.20 0.85
N THR A 40 -12.79 7.45 1.28
CA THR A 40 -12.98 6.27 2.11
C THR A 40 -12.60 6.57 3.55
N PRO A 41 -13.58 6.75 4.45
CA PRO A 41 -13.28 7.02 5.86
C PRO A 41 -12.41 5.92 6.47
N HIS A 42 -11.40 6.31 7.24
CA HIS A 42 -10.48 5.41 7.93
C HIS A 42 -9.60 4.55 7.02
N GLY A 43 -9.65 4.75 5.69
CA GLY A 43 -8.75 4.08 4.77
C GLY A 43 -7.33 4.63 4.91
N LEU A 44 -6.36 3.75 5.09
CA LEU A 44 -4.96 4.14 5.30
C LEU A 44 -4.09 3.90 4.08
N ALA A 45 -4.38 2.85 3.31
CA ALA A 45 -3.60 2.49 2.13
C ALA A 45 -4.48 1.77 1.10
N LEU A 46 -4.03 1.81 -0.15
CA LEU A 46 -4.75 1.20 -1.26
C LEU A 46 -3.77 0.70 -2.31
N ALA A 47 -3.96 -0.54 -2.77
CA ALA A 47 -3.21 -1.08 -3.90
C ALA A 47 -4.04 -0.95 -5.18
N ALA A 48 -3.37 -0.82 -6.33
CA ALA A 48 -4.07 -0.61 -7.61
C ALA A 48 -5.03 -1.75 -7.97
N ASN A 49 -4.72 -2.99 -7.59
CA ASN A 49 -5.62 -4.11 -7.88
C ASN A 49 -6.95 -4.00 -7.13
N GLN A 50 -7.00 -3.28 -6.02
CA GLN A 50 -8.24 -3.09 -5.26
C GLN A 50 -9.25 -2.20 -6.00
N ILE A 51 -8.82 -1.49 -7.03
CA ILE A 51 -9.70 -0.73 -7.93
C ILE A 51 -9.68 -1.30 -9.34
N GLY A 52 -9.30 -2.56 -9.50
CA GLY A 52 -9.35 -3.27 -10.77
C GLY A 52 -8.22 -2.97 -11.74
N ARG A 53 -7.13 -2.37 -11.29
CA ARG A 53 -5.98 -2.04 -12.14
C ARG A 53 -4.82 -2.98 -11.79
N ARG A 54 -4.23 -3.60 -12.80
CA ARG A 54 -3.18 -4.60 -12.61
C ARG A 54 -1.77 -4.00 -12.61
N ALA A 55 -1.62 -2.81 -12.09
CA ALA A 55 -0.33 -2.15 -11.97
C ALA A 55 0.29 -2.38 -10.58
N ALA A 56 1.61 -2.56 -10.54
CA ALA A 56 2.34 -2.76 -9.28
C ALA A 56 2.54 -1.40 -8.59
N VAL A 57 1.47 -0.86 -8.03
CA VAL A 57 1.46 0.43 -7.35
C VAL A 57 0.60 0.34 -6.10
N PHE A 58 1.09 0.88 -4.98
CA PHE A 58 0.21 1.16 -3.85
C PHE A 58 0.42 2.59 -3.33
N TYR A 59 -0.59 3.08 -2.65
CA TYR A 59 -0.65 4.44 -2.12
C TYR A 59 -0.96 4.39 -0.64
N ILE A 60 -0.22 5.19 0.15
CA ILE A 60 -0.44 5.34 1.59
C ILE A 60 -0.94 6.74 1.84
N HIS A 61 -2.13 6.85 2.46
CA HIS A 61 -2.73 8.15 2.75
C HIS A 61 -2.00 8.81 3.92
N PRO A 62 -1.77 10.15 3.88
CA PRO A 62 -1.13 10.87 4.98
C PRO A 62 -1.79 10.69 6.35
N ARG A 63 -3.07 10.34 6.39
CA ARG A 63 -3.76 10.07 7.67
C ARG A 63 -3.17 8.90 8.45
N VAL A 64 -2.31 8.09 7.83
CA VAL A 64 -1.60 7.02 8.53
C VAL A 64 -0.79 7.58 9.70
N LEU A 65 -0.30 8.81 9.58
CA LEU A 65 0.48 9.46 10.62
C LEU A 65 -0.34 9.74 11.88
N ASP A 66 -1.66 9.86 11.75
CA ASP A 66 -2.56 10.06 12.89
C ASP A 66 -2.70 8.79 13.74
N GLN A 67 -2.34 7.64 13.17
CA GLN A 67 -2.40 6.33 13.83
C GLN A 67 -1.06 5.93 14.43
N VAL A 68 -0.02 6.75 14.23
CA VAL A 68 1.34 6.42 14.66
C VAL A 68 1.61 7.01 16.04
N ASP A 69 2.15 6.18 16.92
CA ASP A 69 2.63 6.62 18.23
C ASP A 69 3.75 7.67 18.04
N VAL A 70 3.77 8.68 18.93
CA VAL A 70 4.78 9.76 18.92
C VAL A 70 6.19 9.20 18.93
N GLN A 71 6.38 8.00 19.49
CA GLN A 71 7.69 7.34 19.54
C GLN A 71 8.17 6.81 18.19
N ARG A 72 7.30 6.78 17.19
CA ARG A 72 7.62 6.33 15.83
C ARG A 72 7.83 7.51 14.88
N ALA A 73 8.55 8.52 15.35
CA ALA A 73 8.80 9.74 14.56
C ALA A 73 9.46 9.48 13.21
N HIS A 74 10.19 8.37 13.06
CA HIS A 74 10.81 7.99 11.79
C HIS A 74 9.78 7.74 10.68
N LEU A 75 8.53 7.45 11.03
CA LEU A 75 7.46 7.25 10.03
C LEU A 75 6.94 8.55 9.44
N HIS A 76 7.33 9.71 9.97
CA HIS A 76 6.92 10.99 9.40
C HIS A 76 7.51 11.26 8.02
N GLY A 77 8.50 10.48 7.59
CA GLY A 77 9.06 10.55 6.25
C GLY A 77 8.52 9.47 5.31
N VAL A 78 7.43 8.78 5.66
CA VAL A 78 6.92 7.70 4.81
C VAL A 78 6.48 8.24 3.45
N PRO A 79 6.93 7.64 2.34
CA PRO A 79 6.46 8.03 1.01
C PRO A 79 4.98 7.69 0.86
N GLU A 80 4.27 8.47 0.03
CA GLU A 80 2.86 8.20 -0.25
C GLU A 80 2.69 7.17 -1.37
N VAL A 81 3.56 7.19 -2.38
CA VAL A 81 3.43 6.39 -3.60
C VAL A 81 4.58 5.40 -3.71
N PHE A 82 4.23 4.13 -3.90
CA PHE A 82 5.20 3.04 -4.07
C PHE A 82 4.92 2.36 -5.41
N VAL A 83 5.85 2.51 -6.36
CA VAL A 83 5.75 1.90 -7.69
C VAL A 83 6.77 0.76 -7.78
N ASN A 84 6.33 -0.38 -8.30
CA ASN A 84 7.12 -1.61 -8.38
C ASN A 84 7.75 -1.98 -7.04
N PRO A 85 6.97 -2.05 -5.96
CA PRO A 85 7.53 -2.27 -4.62
C PRO A 85 8.07 -3.68 -4.46
N ARG A 86 9.17 -3.78 -3.72
CA ARG A 86 9.71 -5.05 -3.27
C ARG A 86 9.84 -4.99 -1.76
N VAL A 87 9.15 -5.89 -1.08
CA VAL A 87 9.12 -5.95 0.38
C VAL A 87 10.00 -7.11 0.82
N VAL A 88 10.94 -6.81 1.72
CA VAL A 88 11.88 -7.80 2.24
C VAL A 88 11.83 -7.75 3.77
N PRO A 89 11.51 -8.86 4.45
CA PRO A 89 11.63 -8.91 5.91
C PRO A 89 13.09 -8.73 6.33
N LEU A 90 13.31 -7.98 7.41
CA LEU A 90 14.65 -7.81 7.93
C LEU A 90 15.07 -9.05 8.72
N LEU A 91 16.25 -9.61 8.36
CA LEU A 91 16.73 -10.88 8.93
C LEU A 91 17.06 -10.78 10.42
N ASP A 92 17.50 -9.61 10.87
CA ASP A 92 17.86 -9.37 12.27
C ASP A 92 16.61 -9.33 13.16
N ASP A 93 15.45 -9.25 12.55
CA ASP A 93 14.17 -9.22 13.24
C ASP A 93 13.34 -10.42 12.78
N ALA A 94 13.87 -11.59 13.07
CA ALA A 94 13.26 -12.87 12.67
C ALA A 94 11.96 -13.17 13.44
N GLU A 95 11.59 -12.33 14.39
CA GLU A 95 10.38 -12.53 15.16
C GLU A 95 9.16 -12.15 14.34
N LEU A 96 8.26 -13.12 14.22
CA LEU A 96 6.93 -12.87 13.67
C LEU A 96 6.00 -12.55 14.83
N HIS A 97 5.08 -11.64 14.62
CA HIS A 97 4.06 -11.32 15.61
C HIS A 97 2.68 -11.49 15.01
N ASP A 98 1.71 -11.81 15.86
CA ASP A 98 0.32 -11.87 15.47
C ASP A 98 -0.31 -10.49 15.69
N ALA A 99 -0.92 -9.95 14.64
CA ALA A 99 -1.56 -8.65 14.72
C ALA A 99 -2.87 -8.67 13.94
N PRO A 100 -3.89 -7.91 14.38
CA PRO A 100 -5.10 -7.76 13.59
C PRO A 100 -4.78 -6.95 12.34
N GLU A 101 -5.25 -7.44 11.19
CA GLU A 101 -5.06 -6.78 9.90
C GLU A 101 -6.43 -6.48 9.29
N GLY A 102 -6.62 -5.22 8.89
CA GLY A 102 -7.82 -4.80 8.18
C GLY A 102 -7.53 -4.56 6.71
N CYS A 103 -8.53 -4.76 5.89
CA CYS A 103 -8.44 -4.47 4.45
C CYS A 103 -9.77 -3.95 3.96
N LEU A 104 -9.74 -2.89 3.15
CA LEU A 104 -10.95 -2.27 2.58
C LEU A 104 -11.72 -3.24 1.67
N SER A 105 -11.05 -4.24 1.10
CA SER A 105 -11.68 -5.28 0.28
C SER A 105 -12.34 -6.38 1.12
N PHE A 106 -12.16 -6.37 2.44
CA PHE A 106 -12.76 -7.31 3.39
C PHE A 106 -13.44 -6.52 4.51
N PRO A 107 -14.56 -5.84 4.24
CA PRO A 107 -15.22 -5.01 5.26
C PRO A 107 -15.66 -5.84 6.46
N GLY A 108 -15.39 -5.32 7.66
CA GLY A 108 -15.80 -5.96 8.90
C GLY A 108 -14.93 -7.13 9.33
N ALA A 109 -13.90 -7.50 8.57
CA ALA A 109 -12.96 -8.57 8.94
C ALA A 109 -11.65 -7.96 9.42
N ALA A 110 -11.12 -8.50 10.52
CA ALA A 110 -9.82 -8.11 11.06
C ALA A 110 -9.11 -9.38 11.55
N PRO A 111 -8.72 -10.29 10.63
CA PRO A 111 -8.09 -11.54 11.02
C PRO A 111 -6.72 -11.29 11.66
N GLN A 112 -6.33 -12.19 12.58
CA GLN A 112 -4.99 -12.18 13.13
C GLN A 112 -4.04 -12.76 12.10
N ILE A 113 -3.02 -11.99 11.72
CA ILE A 113 -2.03 -12.38 10.73
C ILE A 113 -0.65 -12.38 11.38
N ARG A 114 0.13 -13.42 11.10
CA ARG A 114 1.51 -13.47 11.53
C ARG A 114 2.38 -12.70 10.55
N ALA A 115 3.05 -11.66 11.03
CA ALA A 115 3.82 -10.76 10.19
C ALA A 115 5.18 -10.45 10.80
N ALA A 116 6.15 -10.10 9.96
CA ALA A 116 7.44 -9.62 10.42
C ALA A 116 7.28 -8.26 11.12
N SER A 117 8.05 -8.03 12.19
CA SER A 117 7.99 -6.78 12.94
C SER A 117 8.50 -5.60 12.12
N ASN A 118 9.52 -5.83 11.30
CA ASN A 118 10.12 -4.81 10.44
C ASN A 118 10.35 -5.35 9.04
N VAL A 119 10.17 -4.50 8.05
CA VAL A 119 10.42 -4.83 6.65
C VAL A 119 11.18 -3.69 5.99
N ARG A 120 11.89 -4.03 4.92
CA ARG A 120 12.50 -3.04 4.02
C ARG A 120 11.69 -3.02 2.74
N VAL A 121 11.32 -1.83 2.29
CA VAL A 121 10.62 -1.65 1.01
C VAL A 121 11.54 -0.93 0.06
N GLN A 122 11.78 -1.53 -1.10
CA GLN A 122 12.47 -0.92 -2.21
C GLN A 122 11.43 -0.62 -3.28
N ALA A 123 11.37 0.62 -3.74
CA ALA A 123 10.36 1.03 -4.72
C ALA A 123 10.82 2.25 -5.52
N TYR A 124 9.95 2.72 -6.40
CA TYR A 124 10.12 3.97 -7.13
C TYR A 124 8.96 4.89 -6.78
N ASN A 125 9.22 6.20 -6.81
CA ASN A 125 8.15 7.18 -6.69
C ASN A 125 7.48 7.40 -8.07
N GLU A 126 6.52 8.32 -8.13
CA GLU A 126 5.78 8.61 -9.36
C GLU A 126 6.65 9.21 -10.46
N HIS A 127 7.84 9.68 -10.12
CA HIS A 127 8.80 10.27 -11.08
C HIS A 127 9.87 9.29 -11.54
N GLY A 128 9.79 8.03 -11.11
CA GLY A 128 10.78 7.01 -11.46
C GLY A 128 12.05 7.03 -10.64
N GLU A 129 12.08 7.77 -9.55
CA GLU A 129 13.22 7.83 -8.65
C GLU A 129 13.13 6.69 -7.63
N SER A 130 14.21 5.92 -7.50
CA SER A 130 14.26 4.79 -6.58
C SER A 130 14.48 5.26 -5.14
N PHE A 131 13.89 4.53 -4.21
CA PHE A 131 14.09 4.77 -2.78
C PHE A 131 13.98 3.47 -1.99
N THR A 132 14.50 3.51 -0.76
CA THR A 132 14.36 2.42 0.20
C THR A 132 13.78 3.00 1.49
N PHE A 133 12.83 2.29 2.08
CA PHE A 133 12.17 2.70 3.32
C PHE A 133 12.03 1.49 4.26
N GLU A 134 12.25 1.72 5.56
CA GLU A 134 12.11 0.69 6.60
C GLU A 134 11.09 1.08 7.65
#